data_75b0de7cb4e6268eb9e81005140e3fcc
#
_entry.id   75b0de7cb4e6268eb9e81005140e3fcc
#
_cell.length_a   1.000
_cell.length_b   1.000
_cell.length_c   1.000
_cell.angle_alpha   90.00
_cell.angle_beta   90.00
_cell.angle_gamma   90.00
#
_symmetry.space_group_name_H-M   'P 1'
#
loop_
_entity.id
_entity.type
_entity.pdbx_description
1 polymer ?
#
loop_
_entity_poly.entity_id
_entity_poly.type
_entity_poly.pdbx_seq_one_letter_code
_entity_poly.pdbx_strand_id
1 'polypeptide(L)'
;MSDPTASPVASLAPAPSPVASLARTYADVTEVRASDPAAVAKAWQRRTTRPTVRGDGRLMIVAADHPARGALAVGSRPTAMNSRIDLLDRLRAALADPGVDGVLATADVLDDLVLLGALEDKVVFSSFNRGGLAGSSFELDDRMTGATAASTAGARMNGGKMLCRIDLDDPCTVSTLAACARAVDELAAHGLIAMVEPFMSNRVDGKVRNDLSPDAVIKSVHISQGLGSTSAYTWMKLPVVDEMDRVMESTTMPTLLLGGDPTDPDAAFASWQKALDLPAVKGLIVGRTLLYPPDDDVAGAVSTAVKLVR
;
A
#
# COMPACT_ATOMS: atom_id res chain seq x y z
N MET A 1 44.97 8.91 -47.16
CA MET A 1 44.83 9.01 -45.71
C MET A 1 43.39 9.38 -45.46
N SER A 2 42.61 8.38 -45.23
CA SER A 2 41.14 8.50 -45.05
C SER A 2 40.86 8.32 -43.53
N ASP A 3 40.20 9.27 -42.95
CA ASP A 3 39.76 9.21 -41.56
C ASP A 3 38.39 8.52 -41.48
N PRO A 4 38.22 7.43 -40.73
CA PRO A 4 36.98 6.78 -40.53
C PRO A 4 36.59 6.78 -39.06
N THR A 5 35.89 7.81 -38.53
CA THR A 5 35.19 7.70 -37.25
C THR A 5 33.95 8.58 -37.25
N ALA A 6 32.89 8.13 -37.88
CA ALA A 6 31.55 8.56 -37.56
C ALA A 6 30.83 7.40 -36.89
N SER A 7 30.73 7.42 -35.56
CA SER A 7 29.86 6.52 -34.80
C SER A 7 28.39 6.84 -35.10
N PRO A 8 27.56 5.81 -35.34
CA PRO A 8 26.14 6.05 -35.56
C PRO A 8 25.47 6.52 -34.25
N VAL A 9 24.81 7.68 -34.34
CA VAL A 9 23.90 8.18 -33.30
C VAL A 9 22.77 7.17 -33.13
N ALA A 10 22.72 6.54 -31.94
CA ALA A 10 21.62 5.66 -31.59
C ALA A 10 20.31 6.45 -31.63
N SER A 11 19.42 6.06 -32.53
CA SER A 11 18.05 6.57 -32.59
C SER A 11 17.34 6.20 -31.29
N LEU A 12 17.10 7.18 -30.46
CA LEU A 12 16.20 7.05 -29.29
C LEU A 12 14.80 6.72 -29.85
N ALA A 13 14.34 5.50 -29.56
CA ALA A 13 12.95 5.12 -29.83
C ALA A 13 12.01 6.17 -29.19
N PRO A 14 10.95 6.59 -29.90
CA PRO A 14 10.00 7.56 -29.35
C PRO A 14 9.41 6.99 -28.06
N ALA A 15 9.29 7.86 -27.03
CA ALA A 15 8.61 7.50 -25.80
C ALA A 15 7.19 6.97 -26.11
N PRO A 16 6.74 5.88 -25.50
CA PRO A 16 5.41 5.36 -25.78
C PRO A 16 4.36 6.44 -25.50
N SER A 17 3.47 6.64 -26.47
CA SER A 17 2.33 7.55 -26.31
C SER A 17 1.54 7.16 -25.07
N PRO A 18 1.10 8.10 -24.24
CA PRO A 18 0.34 7.79 -23.05
C PRO A 18 -0.89 6.94 -23.43
N VAL A 19 -1.05 5.81 -22.76
CA VAL A 19 -2.22 4.96 -22.96
C VAL A 19 -3.46 5.79 -22.64
N ALA A 20 -4.34 5.99 -23.60
CA ALA A 20 -5.56 6.75 -23.38
C ALA A 20 -6.41 6.10 -22.29
N SER A 21 -6.78 6.85 -21.25
CA SER A 21 -7.71 6.41 -20.22
C SER A 21 -9.03 5.94 -20.84
N LEU A 22 -9.61 4.86 -20.31
CA LEU A 22 -10.91 4.36 -20.76
C LEU A 22 -12.08 5.16 -20.17
N ALA A 23 -11.85 5.91 -19.10
CA ALA A 23 -12.78 6.81 -18.47
C ALA A 23 -12.11 8.19 -18.26
N ARG A 24 -12.84 9.26 -18.52
CA ARG A 24 -12.37 10.65 -18.28
C ARG A 24 -13.03 11.25 -17.04
N THR A 25 -14.22 10.80 -16.74
CA THR A 25 -15.05 11.26 -15.62
C THR A 25 -15.46 10.07 -14.74
N TYR A 26 -15.96 10.34 -13.55
CA TYR A 26 -16.50 9.29 -12.66
C TYR A 26 -17.80 8.69 -13.20
N ALA A 27 -18.57 9.46 -13.99
CA ALA A 27 -19.74 8.95 -14.71
C ALA A 27 -19.32 7.90 -15.77
N ASP A 28 -18.21 8.12 -16.48
CA ASP A 28 -17.67 7.15 -17.43
C ASP A 28 -17.25 5.86 -16.74
N VAL A 29 -16.67 5.93 -15.52
CA VAL A 29 -16.32 4.74 -14.73
C VAL A 29 -17.54 3.90 -14.41
N THR A 30 -18.65 4.55 -14.04
CA THR A 30 -19.93 3.88 -13.80
C THR A 30 -20.48 3.26 -15.09
N GLU A 31 -20.45 4.00 -16.19
CA GLU A 31 -20.94 3.54 -17.49
C GLU A 31 -20.14 2.34 -18.01
N VAL A 32 -18.81 2.38 -17.89
CA VAL A 32 -17.96 1.23 -18.27
C VAL A 32 -18.36 -0.03 -17.50
N ARG A 33 -18.61 0.07 -16.19
CA ARG A 33 -19.04 -1.09 -15.39
C ARG A 33 -20.43 -1.59 -15.78
N ALA A 34 -21.30 -0.70 -16.20
CA ALA A 34 -22.67 -1.05 -16.58
C ALA A 34 -22.74 -1.67 -17.98
N SER A 35 -21.97 -1.15 -18.94
CA SER A 35 -22.11 -1.50 -20.37
C SER A 35 -21.00 -2.44 -20.90
N ASP A 36 -19.75 -2.30 -20.45
CA ASP A 36 -18.60 -3.15 -20.82
C ASP A 36 -17.71 -3.46 -19.61
N PRO A 37 -18.15 -4.28 -18.65
CA PRO A 37 -17.34 -4.61 -17.47
C PRO A 37 -16.00 -5.30 -17.81
N ALA A 38 -15.89 -5.92 -19.00
CA ALA A 38 -14.64 -6.49 -19.49
C ALA A 38 -13.57 -5.44 -19.79
N ALA A 39 -13.94 -4.18 -19.95
CA ALA A 39 -12.99 -3.07 -20.13
C ALA A 39 -12.08 -2.88 -18.93
N VAL A 40 -12.51 -3.22 -17.71
CA VAL A 40 -11.66 -3.18 -16.51
C VAL A 40 -10.45 -4.09 -16.69
N ALA A 41 -10.66 -5.35 -17.08
CA ALA A 41 -9.55 -6.29 -17.33
C ALA A 41 -8.67 -5.82 -18.49
N LYS A 42 -9.26 -5.25 -19.55
CA LYS A 42 -8.50 -4.68 -20.68
C LYS A 42 -7.63 -3.50 -20.22
N ALA A 43 -8.12 -2.64 -19.31
CA ALA A 43 -7.35 -1.52 -18.75
C ALA A 43 -6.14 -2.05 -17.98
N TRP A 44 -6.30 -3.06 -17.13
CA TRP A 44 -5.18 -3.70 -16.43
C TRP A 44 -4.13 -4.26 -17.37
N GLN A 45 -4.52 -4.90 -18.47
CA GLN A 45 -3.58 -5.45 -19.46
C GLN A 45 -2.83 -4.37 -20.25
N ARG A 46 -3.45 -3.23 -20.52
CA ARG A 46 -2.86 -2.12 -21.28
C ARG A 46 -1.93 -1.25 -20.43
N ARG A 47 -2.14 -1.23 -19.12
CA ARG A 47 -1.37 -0.40 -18.19
C ARG A 47 0.13 -0.61 -18.36
N THR A 48 0.89 0.47 -18.42
CA THR A 48 2.34 0.46 -18.30
C THR A 48 2.73 0.05 -16.87
N THR A 49 3.49 -1.01 -16.74
CA THR A 49 3.97 -1.52 -15.44
C THR A 49 5.42 -1.12 -15.21
N ARG A 50 5.85 -1.17 -13.95
CA ARG A 50 7.25 -0.95 -13.58
C ARG A 50 7.72 -2.02 -12.57
N PRO A 51 9.06 -2.25 -12.46
CA PRO A 51 9.64 -2.97 -11.34
C PRO A 51 9.28 -2.27 -10.02
N THR A 52 9.13 -3.04 -8.94
CA THR A 52 8.77 -2.47 -7.64
C THR A 52 9.82 -1.47 -7.16
N VAL A 53 11.09 -1.85 -7.19
CA VAL A 53 12.18 -1.00 -6.74
C VAL A 53 12.97 -0.48 -7.95
N ARG A 54 13.28 0.82 -7.96
CA ARG A 54 14.11 1.52 -8.94
C ARG A 54 15.10 2.45 -8.25
N GLY A 55 16.10 2.93 -9.00
CA GLY A 55 16.95 4.07 -8.62
C GLY A 55 17.62 3.91 -7.26
N ASP A 56 17.22 4.73 -6.33
CA ASP A 56 17.73 4.80 -4.96
C ASP A 56 17.33 3.61 -4.06
N GLY A 57 16.50 2.70 -4.57
CA GLY A 57 16.02 1.55 -3.81
C GLY A 57 14.91 1.87 -2.80
N ARG A 58 14.38 3.10 -2.83
CA ARG A 58 13.33 3.57 -1.91
C ARG A 58 11.97 3.67 -2.61
N LEU A 59 10.90 3.63 -1.82
CA LEU A 59 9.51 3.68 -2.29
C LEU A 59 8.70 4.70 -1.50
N MET A 60 7.90 5.48 -2.21
CA MET A 60 6.84 6.32 -1.68
C MET A 60 5.50 5.80 -2.19
N ILE A 61 4.72 5.16 -1.33
CA ILE A 61 3.43 4.54 -1.66
C ILE A 61 2.30 5.26 -0.91
N VAL A 62 1.22 5.56 -1.60
CA VAL A 62 0.00 6.12 -0.98
C VAL A 62 -1.00 5.00 -0.69
N ALA A 63 -1.57 4.95 0.53
CA ALA A 63 -2.45 3.87 0.98
C ALA A 63 -3.90 4.33 1.16
N ALA A 64 -4.86 3.63 0.57
CA ALA A 64 -6.30 3.95 0.61
C ALA A 64 -7.20 2.72 0.81
N ASP A 65 -6.78 1.75 1.60
CA ASP A 65 -7.54 0.51 1.82
C ASP A 65 -8.43 0.52 3.10
N HIS A 66 -8.44 1.62 3.86
CA HIS A 66 -9.20 1.75 5.11
C HIS A 66 -10.73 1.70 4.93
N PRO A 67 -11.34 2.34 3.89
CA PRO A 67 -12.79 2.37 3.76
C PRO A 67 -13.43 0.99 3.66
N ALA A 68 -12.74 0.01 3.06
CA ALA A 68 -13.28 -1.32 2.84
C ALA A 68 -13.56 -2.13 4.13
N ARG A 69 -13.05 -1.69 5.29
CA ARG A 69 -13.43 -2.26 6.59
C ARG A 69 -14.32 -1.31 7.42
N GLY A 70 -14.91 -0.30 6.80
CA GLY A 70 -15.75 0.69 7.49
C GLY A 70 -14.97 1.74 8.30
N ALA A 71 -13.64 1.82 8.15
CA ALA A 71 -12.81 2.81 8.84
C ALA A 71 -12.79 4.12 8.02
N LEU A 72 -13.80 4.96 8.22
CA LEU A 72 -14.04 6.18 7.43
C LEU A 72 -13.56 7.46 8.12
N ALA A 73 -13.16 7.36 9.37
CA ALA A 73 -12.67 8.50 10.15
C ALA A 73 -11.20 8.83 9.85
N VAL A 74 -10.86 10.11 9.96
CA VAL A 74 -9.48 10.62 9.96
C VAL A 74 -9.35 11.63 11.11
N GLY A 75 -8.58 11.31 12.12
CA GLY A 75 -8.47 12.13 13.32
C GLY A 75 -9.83 12.40 13.95
N SER A 76 -10.18 13.67 14.14
CA SER A 76 -11.47 14.11 14.68
C SER A 76 -12.61 14.18 13.64
N ARG A 77 -12.34 13.84 12.36
CA ARG A 77 -13.34 13.90 11.27
C ARG A 77 -13.93 12.51 11.02
N PRO A 78 -15.12 12.16 11.55
CA PRO A 78 -15.64 10.79 11.54
C PRO A 78 -16.07 10.32 10.14
N THR A 79 -16.31 11.23 9.20
CA THR A 79 -16.85 10.97 7.87
C THR A 79 -15.92 11.41 6.74
N ALA A 80 -14.64 11.66 7.04
CA ALA A 80 -13.69 12.22 6.08
C ALA A 80 -13.57 11.39 4.79
N MET A 81 -13.65 10.06 4.90
CA MET A 81 -13.50 9.13 3.78
C MET A 81 -14.85 8.61 3.22
N ASN A 82 -15.97 9.28 3.50
CA ASN A 82 -17.29 8.82 3.04
C ASN A 82 -17.49 8.98 1.52
N SER A 83 -16.87 9.98 0.91
CA SER A 83 -17.02 10.25 -0.53
C SER A 83 -16.00 9.45 -1.33
N ARG A 84 -16.48 8.56 -2.20
CA ARG A 84 -15.62 7.85 -3.16
C ARG A 84 -14.98 8.83 -4.15
N ILE A 85 -15.71 9.82 -4.61
CA ILE A 85 -15.21 10.81 -5.57
C ILE A 85 -14.08 11.62 -4.95
N ASP A 86 -14.29 12.15 -3.75
CA ASP A 86 -13.25 12.89 -3.01
C ASP A 86 -12.00 12.02 -2.78
N LEU A 87 -12.16 10.76 -2.37
CA LEU A 87 -11.03 9.84 -2.20
C LEU A 87 -10.25 9.64 -3.52
N LEU A 88 -10.95 9.49 -4.64
CA LEU A 88 -10.31 9.31 -5.94
C LEU A 88 -9.60 10.59 -6.42
N ASP A 89 -10.17 11.77 -6.18
CA ASP A 89 -9.53 13.06 -6.49
C ASP A 89 -8.23 13.23 -5.71
N ARG A 90 -8.24 12.93 -4.40
CA ARG A 90 -7.06 12.98 -3.54
C ARG A 90 -5.99 11.98 -3.97
N LEU A 91 -6.38 10.77 -4.32
CA LEU A 91 -5.46 9.75 -4.85
C LEU A 91 -4.84 10.17 -6.18
N ARG A 92 -5.63 10.75 -7.09
CA ARG A 92 -5.12 11.24 -8.37
C ARG A 92 -4.16 12.42 -8.19
N ALA A 93 -4.47 13.34 -7.28
CA ALA A 93 -3.56 14.43 -6.91
C ALA A 93 -2.23 13.90 -6.35
N ALA A 94 -2.30 12.93 -5.43
CA ALA A 94 -1.11 12.30 -4.84
C ALA A 94 -0.28 11.54 -5.89
N LEU A 95 -0.93 10.75 -6.76
CA LEU A 95 -0.26 9.96 -7.80
C LEU A 95 0.31 10.80 -8.94
N ALA A 96 -0.13 12.05 -9.09
CA ALA A 96 0.42 12.99 -10.07
C ALA A 96 1.81 13.50 -9.68
N ASP A 97 2.20 13.43 -8.40
CA ASP A 97 3.57 13.75 -7.98
C ASP A 97 4.52 12.67 -8.53
N PRO A 98 5.58 13.05 -9.28
CA PRO A 98 6.52 12.10 -9.86
C PRO A 98 7.35 11.33 -8.83
N GLY A 99 7.46 11.84 -7.60
CA GLY A 99 8.13 11.18 -6.48
C GLY A 99 7.28 10.10 -5.81
N VAL A 100 5.98 10.03 -6.11
CA VAL A 100 5.10 8.95 -5.64
C VAL A 100 5.22 7.74 -6.56
N ASP A 101 5.74 6.66 -6.02
CA ASP A 101 5.99 5.42 -6.77
C ASP A 101 4.72 4.61 -7.04
N GLY A 102 3.73 4.68 -6.16
CA GLY A 102 2.55 3.85 -6.34
C GLY A 102 1.47 3.97 -5.28
N VAL A 103 0.58 2.98 -5.28
CA VAL A 103 -0.62 2.95 -4.44
C VAL A 103 -0.86 1.56 -3.85
N LEU A 104 -1.40 1.55 -2.63
CA LEU A 104 -2.04 0.41 -1.98
C LEU A 104 -3.53 0.74 -1.80
N ALA A 105 -4.40 -0.07 -2.39
CA ALA A 105 -5.84 0.08 -2.18
C ALA A 105 -6.58 -1.26 -2.33
N THR A 106 -7.88 -1.25 -2.15
CA THR A 106 -8.76 -2.39 -2.47
C THR A 106 -9.09 -2.45 -3.97
N ALA A 107 -9.50 -3.60 -4.46
CA ALA A 107 -9.72 -3.85 -5.88
C ALA A 107 -10.67 -2.83 -6.52
N ASP A 108 -11.74 -2.44 -5.83
CA ASP A 108 -12.72 -1.46 -6.29
C ASP A 108 -12.11 -0.07 -6.54
N VAL A 109 -11.22 0.39 -5.64
CA VAL A 109 -10.48 1.67 -5.81
C VAL A 109 -9.45 1.55 -6.93
N LEU A 110 -8.72 0.44 -6.98
CA LEU A 110 -7.71 0.20 -8.00
C LEU A 110 -8.32 0.11 -9.41
N ASP A 111 -9.51 -0.51 -9.54
CA ASP A 111 -10.24 -0.58 -10.80
C ASP A 111 -10.71 0.82 -11.26
N ASP A 112 -11.17 1.67 -10.34
CA ASP A 112 -11.46 3.07 -10.66
C ASP A 112 -10.23 3.80 -11.19
N LEU A 113 -9.10 3.68 -10.48
CA LEU A 113 -7.85 4.36 -10.83
C LEU A 113 -7.26 3.87 -12.16
N VAL A 114 -7.33 2.57 -12.48
CA VAL A 114 -6.83 2.06 -13.76
C VAL A 114 -7.68 2.52 -14.93
N LEU A 115 -9.02 2.57 -14.78
CA LEU A 115 -9.92 3.11 -15.80
C LEU A 115 -9.66 4.59 -16.05
N LEU A 116 -9.35 5.36 -15.00
CA LEU A 116 -9.01 6.78 -15.06
C LEU A 116 -7.57 7.04 -15.55
N GLY A 117 -6.77 6.00 -15.83
CA GLY A 117 -5.39 6.13 -16.30
C GLY A 117 -4.40 6.63 -15.24
N ALA A 118 -4.75 6.56 -13.96
CA ALA A 118 -3.92 7.08 -12.87
C ALA A 118 -2.79 6.13 -12.42
N LEU A 119 -2.74 4.90 -12.98
CA LEU A 119 -1.80 3.86 -12.55
C LEU A 119 -0.67 3.57 -13.56
N GLU A 120 -0.50 4.43 -14.58
CA GLU A 120 0.58 4.28 -15.55
C GLU A 120 1.95 4.45 -14.88
N ASP A 121 2.84 3.49 -15.10
CA ASP A 121 4.19 3.43 -14.49
C ASP A 121 4.20 3.54 -12.95
N LYS A 122 3.14 3.05 -12.30
CA LYS A 122 3.03 3.02 -10.83
C LYS A 122 3.15 1.61 -10.28
N VAL A 123 3.74 1.49 -9.10
CA VAL A 123 3.71 0.27 -8.26
C VAL A 123 2.31 0.12 -7.68
N VAL A 124 1.74 -1.07 -7.76
CA VAL A 124 0.38 -1.33 -7.27
C VAL A 124 0.37 -2.51 -6.32
N PHE A 125 -0.13 -2.29 -5.12
CA PHE A 125 -0.44 -3.33 -4.15
C PHE A 125 -1.95 -3.42 -3.94
N SER A 126 -2.49 -4.64 -3.94
CA SER A 126 -3.90 -4.87 -3.60
C SER A 126 -4.05 -5.32 -2.15
N SER A 127 -5.05 -4.81 -1.44
CA SER A 127 -5.36 -5.28 -0.10
C SER A 127 -6.11 -6.61 -0.16
N PHE A 128 -5.63 -7.64 0.57
CA PHE A 128 -6.16 -9.00 0.53
C PHE A 128 -7.23 -9.24 1.58
N ASN A 129 -7.11 -8.62 2.75
CA ASN A 129 -8.03 -8.87 3.85
C ASN A 129 -8.63 -7.59 4.43
N ARG A 130 -9.95 -7.50 4.37
CA ARG A 130 -10.77 -6.46 4.99
C ARG A 130 -12.00 -7.05 5.71
N GLY A 131 -11.91 -8.35 6.10
CA GLY A 131 -13.01 -9.05 6.75
C GLY A 131 -13.30 -8.55 8.16
N GLY A 132 -12.28 -8.19 8.93
CA GLY A 132 -12.42 -7.62 10.27
C GLY A 132 -12.95 -6.20 10.21
N LEU A 133 -14.29 -6.02 10.23
CA LEU A 133 -14.92 -4.71 10.14
C LEU A 133 -14.72 -3.89 11.42
N ALA A 134 -14.37 -2.62 11.25
CA ALA A 134 -14.12 -1.71 12.36
C ALA A 134 -15.33 -1.60 13.29
N GLY A 135 -15.14 -1.82 14.58
CA GLY A 135 -16.17 -1.76 15.61
C GLY A 135 -17.07 -2.99 15.71
N SER A 136 -16.84 -4.05 14.90
CA SER A 136 -17.62 -5.28 15.02
C SER A 136 -17.08 -6.22 16.09
N SER A 137 -17.91 -7.19 16.54
CA SER A 137 -17.49 -8.26 17.44
C SER A 137 -16.41 -9.17 16.83
N PHE A 138 -16.38 -9.28 15.50
CA PHE A 138 -15.41 -10.04 14.71
C PHE A 138 -14.32 -9.16 14.09
N GLU A 139 -14.04 -8.00 14.65
CA GLU A 139 -13.05 -7.04 14.12
C GLU A 139 -11.66 -7.65 13.95
N LEU A 140 -11.26 -8.64 14.76
CA LEU A 140 -9.97 -9.34 14.66
C LEU A 140 -9.95 -10.50 13.65
N ASP A 141 -11.07 -10.79 12.98
CA ASP A 141 -11.12 -11.80 11.92
C ASP A 141 -10.60 -11.23 10.59
N ASP A 142 -9.29 -11.22 10.43
CA ASP A 142 -8.61 -10.69 9.26
C ASP A 142 -8.43 -11.74 8.15
N ARG A 143 -9.39 -12.66 7.96
CA ARG A 143 -9.38 -13.59 6.82
C ARG A 143 -9.39 -12.87 5.48
N MET A 144 -8.88 -13.54 4.43
CA MET A 144 -8.80 -12.96 3.08
C MET A 144 -10.21 -12.78 2.50
N THR A 145 -10.55 -11.55 2.12
CA THR A 145 -11.87 -11.16 1.62
C THR A 145 -11.79 -10.26 0.38
N GLY A 146 -10.57 -9.95 -0.06
CA GLY A 146 -10.30 -9.09 -1.20
C GLY A 146 -9.63 -9.84 -2.35
N ALA A 147 -8.56 -9.26 -2.88
CA ALA A 147 -7.79 -9.86 -3.96
C ALA A 147 -7.15 -11.20 -3.56
N THR A 148 -6.80 -11.99 -4.56
CA THR A 148 -6.02 -13.22 -4.45
C THR A 148 -4.67 -13.06 -5.15
N ALA A 149 -3.71 -13.95 -4.91
CA ALA A 149 -2.45 -13.95 -5.63
C ALA A 149 -2.66 -14.09 -7.15
N ALA A 150 -3.59 -14.96 -7.57
CA ALA A 150 -3.92 -15.15 -8.98
C ALA A 150 -4.54 -13.89 -9.63
N SER A 151 -5.48 -13.21 -8.95
CA SER A 151 -6.07 -11.96 -9.48
C SER A 151 -5.04 -10.83 -9.53
N THR A 152 -4.14 -10.75 -8.55
CA THR A 152 -3.04 -9.79 -8.48
C THR A 152 -2.04 -10.00 -9.62
N ALA A 153 -1.65 -11.25 -9.88
CA ALA A 153 -0.80 -11.61 -11.02
C ALA A 153 -1.49 -11.31 -12.35
N GLY A 154 -2.77 -11.71 -12.50
CA GLY A 154 -3.57 -11.44 -13.70
C GLY A 154 -3.70 -9.96 -14.02
N ALA A 155 -3.81 -9.09 -13.01
CA ALA A 155 -3.83 -7.64 -13.16
C ALA A 155 -2.43 -7.01 -13.28
N ARG A 156 -1.36 -7.81 -13.30
CA ARG A 156 0.04 -7.34 -13.41
C ARG A 156 0.43 -6.34 -12.31
N MET A 157 -0.11 -6.54 -11.11
CA MET A 157 0.24 -5.75 -9.92
C MET A 157 1.56 -6.25 -9.31
N ASN A 158 2.15 -5.49 -8.40
CA ASN A 158 3.44 -5.79 -7.79
C ASN A 158 3.35 -6.71 -6.56
N GLY A 159 2.18 -6.81 -5.95
CA GLY A 159 1.98 -7.67 -4.78
C GLY A 159 0.66 -7.47 -4.07
N GLY A 160 0.50 -8.20 -2.98
CA GLY A 160 -0.64 -8.12 -2.08
C GLY A 160 -0.24 -7.69 -0.68
N LYS A 161 -1.12 -6.93 -0.02
CA LYS A 161 -0.93 -6.52 1.38
C LYS A 161 -1.96 -7.20 2.25
N MET A 162 -1.54 -7.72 3.37
CA MET A 162 -2.39 -8.34 4.38
C MET A 162 -2.17 -7.72 5.76
N LEU A 163 -3.27 -7.38 6.44
CA LEU A 163 -3.28 -6.99 7.84
C LEU A 163 -3.21 -8.28 8.68
N CYS A 164 -2.35 -8.33 9.67
CA CYS A 164 -2.15 -9.48 10.56
C CYS A 164 -2.22 -9.01 12.01
N ARG A 165 -3.43 -8.89 12.54
CA ARG A 165 -3.65 -8.53 13.93
C ARG A 165 -3.65 -9.80 14.78
N ILE A 166 -2.85 -9.78 15.85
CA ILE A 166 -2.54 -10.91 16.71
C ILE A 166 -3.01 -10.55 18.12
N ASP A 167 -4.09 -11.18 18.56
CA ASP A 167 -4.56 -11.14 19.94
C ASP A 167 -4.46 -12.56 20.48
N LEU A 168 -3.67 -12.74 21.56
CA LEU A 168 -3.40 -14.07 22.10
C LEU A 168 -4.62 -14.72 22.79
N ASP A 169 -5.62 -13.90 23.11
CA ASP A 169 -6.85 -14.32 23.76
C ASP A 169 -8.04 -14.46 22.78
N ASP A 170 -7.86 -14.03 21.50
CA ASP A 170 -8.92 -14.10 20.48
C ASP A 170 -8.73 -15.31 19.56
N PRO A 171 -9.71 -16.23 19.47
CA PRO A 171 -9.62 -17.43 18.64
C PRO A 171 -9.51 -17.13 17.13
N CYS A 172 -9.90 -15.94 16.66
CA CYS A 172 -9.75 -15.53 15.26
C CYS A 172 -8.29 -15.34 14.84
N THR A 173 -7.36 -15.16 15.79
CA THR A 173 -5.91 -15.07 15.54
C THR A 173 -5.39 -16.27 14.76
N VAL A 174 -5.78 -17.49 15.13
CA VAL A 174 -5.31 -18.71 14.45
C VAL A 174 -5.73 -18.72 12.97
N SER A 175 -6.99 -18.36 12.68
CA SER A 175 -7.49 -18.30 11.30
C SER A 175 -6.80 -17.19 10.49
N THR A 176 -6.52 -16.04 11.09
CA THR A 176 -5.78 -14.93 10.49
C THR A 176 -4.35 -15.34 10.12
N LEU A 177 -3.61 -15.95 11.06
CA LEU A 177 -2.24 -16.43 10.81
C LEU A 177 -2.21 -17.48 9.70
N ALA A 178 -3.13 -18.45 9.72
CA ALA A 178 -3.22 -19.47 8.67
C ALA A 178 -3.58 -18.87 7.29
N ALA A 179 -4.44 -17.86 7.25
CA ALA A 179 -4.80 -17.17 6.01
C ALA A 179 -3.62 -16.35 5.47
N CYS A 180 -2.90 -15.63 6.34
CA CYS A 180 -1.70 -14.87 5.96
C CYS A 180 -0.59 -15.80 5.45
N ALA A 181 -0.34 -16.92 6.11
CA ALA A 181 0.67 -17.90 5.68
C ALA A 181 0.38 -18.42 4.26
N ARG A 182 -0.87 -18.81 3.98
CA ARG A 182 -1.27 -19.22 2.62
C ARG A 182 -1.07 -18.12 1.59
N ALA A 183 -1.44 -16.88 1.92
CA ALA A 183 -1.27 -15.76 1.00
C ALA A 183 0.22 -15.45 0.74
N VAL A 184 1.10 -15.60 1.72
CA VAL A 184 2.56 -15.50 1.54
C VAL A 184 3.04 -16.52 0.52
N ASP A 185 2.66 -17.80 0.67
CA ASP A 185 3.06 -18.87 -0.24
C ASP A 185 2.49 -18.67 -1.66
N GLU A 186 1.21 -18.31 -1.77
CA GLU A 186 0.56 -18.08 -3.06
C GLU A 186 1.20 -16.89 -3.81
N LEU A 187 1.47 -15.78 -3.12
CA LEU A 187 2.16 -14.62 -3.73
C LEU A 187 3.58 -14.98 -4.14
N ALA A 188 4.33 -15.71 -3.32
CA ALA A 188 5.68 -16.16 -3.66
C ALA A 188 5.68 -17.09 -4.89
N ALA A 189 4.69 -17.97 -5.03
CA ALA A 189 4.55 -18.84 -6.20
C ALA A 189 4.33 -18.05 -7.51
N HIS A 190 3.81 -16.83 -7.43
CA HIS A 190 3.66 -15.91 -8.57
C HIS A 190 4.81 -14.89 -8.70
N GLY A 191 5.84 -14.96 -7.85
CA GLY A 191 6.92 -13.96 -7.81
C GLY A 191 6.46 -12.55 -7.39
N LEU A 192 5.39 -12.46 -6.60
CA LEU A 192 4.76 -11.23 -6.14
C LEU A 192 5.09 -10.95 -4.68
N ILE A 193 5.18 -9.67 -4.32
CA ILE A 193 5.46 -9.26 -2.94
C ILE A 193 4.27 -9.56 -2.03
N ALA A 194 4.56 -10.24 -0.93
CA ALA A 194 3.67 -10.43 0.20
C ALA A 194 3.99 -9.38 1.28
N MET A 195 3.22 -8.29 1.32
CA MET A 195 3.41 -7.23 2.31
C MET A 195 2.55 -7.51 3.55
N VAL A 196 3.19 -7.89 4.65
CA VAL A 196 2.51 -8.17 5.92
C VAL A 196 2.53 -6.94 6.81
N GLU A 197 1.36 -6.55 7.32
CA GLU A 197 1.17 -5.44 8.27
C GLU A 197 0.79 -6.03 9.64
N PRO A 198 1.78 -6.36 10.49
CA PRO A 198 1.54 -7.05 11.75
C PRO A 198 1.26 -6.08 12.89
N PHE A 199 0.39 -6.48 13.82
CA PHE A 199 0.18 -5.80 15.10
C PHE A 199 -0.12 -6.83 16.19
N MET A 200 0.49 -6.68 17.37
CA MET A 200 -0.12 -7.19 18.58
C MET A 200 -1.34 -6.33 18.88
N SER A 201 -2.45 -6.97 19.12
CA SER A 201 -3.74 -6.28 19.34
C SER A 201 -4.45 -6.87 20.56
N ASN A 202 -5.31 -6.10 21.15
CA ASN A 202 -6.17 -6.53 22.25
C ASN A 202 -7.51 -5.79 22.23
N ARG A 203 -8.48 -6.29 23.02
CA ARG A 203 -9.75 -5.60 23.23
C ARG A 203 -9.71 -4.83 24.55
N VAL A 204 -9.88 -3.51 24.45
CA VAL A 204 -10.01 -2.60 25.59
C VAL A 204 -11.39 -1.93 25.50
N ASP A 205 -12.21 -2.10 26.51
CA ASP A 205 -13.60 -1.58 26.53
C ASP A 205 -14.42 -1.93 25.28
N GLY A 206 -14.27 -3.16 24.82
CA GLY A 206 -14.95 -3.69 23.62
C GLY A 206 -14.40 -3.20 22.28
N LYS A 207 -13.36 -2.36 22.27
CA LYS A 207 -12.71 -1.83 21.06
C LYS A 207 -11.35 -2.50 20.84
N VAL A 208 -11.04 -2.84 19.61
CA VAL A 208 -9.72 -3.33 19.24
C VAL A 208 -8.70 -2.19 19.28
N ARG A 209 -7.59 -2.43 19.96
CA ARG A 209 -6.46 -1.53 20.07
C ARG A 209 -5.19 -2.26 19.64
N ASN A 210 -4.38 -1.62 18.81
CA ASN A 210 -3.04 -2.08 18.51
C ASN A 210 -2.09 -1.62 19.62
N ASP A 211 -1.28 -2.54 20.12
CA ASP A 211 -0.18 -2.20 21.03
C ASP A 211 1.00 -1.69 20.20
N LEU A 212 1.33 -0.43 20.38
CA LEU A 212 2.43 0.25 19.68
C LEU A 212 3.69 0.37 20.55
N SER A 213 3.80 -0.38 21.65
CA SER A 213 5.07 -0.48 22.36
C SER A 213 6.13 -1.17 21.49
N PRO A 214 7.41 -0.79 21.58
CA PRO A 214 8.48 -1.41 20.81
C PRO A 214 8.49 -2.94 20.94
N ASP A 215 8.31 -3.46 22.14
CA ASP A 215 8.30 -4.91 22.41
C ASP A 215 7.12 -5.62 21.72
N ALA A 216 5.94 -5.01 21.67
CA ALA A 216 4.79 -5.56 20.97
C ALA A 216 5.01 -5.56 19.44
N VAL A 217 5.58 -4.50 18.90
CA VAL A 217 5.93 -4.45 17.46
C VAL A 217 6.97 -5.51 17.13
N ILE A 218 8.06 -5.63 17.91
CA ILE A 218 9.09 -6.67 17.76
C ILE A 218 8.43 -8.06 17.78
N LYS A 219 7.58 -8.34 18.77
CA LYS A 219 6.87 -9.63 18.88
C LYS A 219 6.01 -9.92 17.64
N SER A 220 5.26 -8.93 17.13
CA SER A 220 4.42 -9.08 15.95
C SER A 220 5.26 -9.33 14.69
N VAL A 221 6.41 -8.68 14.57
CA VAL A 221 7.38 -8.88 13.48
C VAL A 221 7.91 -10.32 13.49
N HIS A 222 8.39 -10.82 14.65
CA HIS A 222 8.89 -12.20 14.75
C HIS A 222 7.84 -13.25 14.38
N ILE A 223 6.60 -13.07 14.80
CA ILE A 223 5.50 -13.99 14.44
C ILE A 223 5.27 -13.94 12.93
N SER A 224 5.20 -12.74 12.35
CA SER A 224 4.76 -12.56 10.96
C SER A 224 5.84 -12.91 9.93
N GLN A 225 7.12 -12.70 10.23
CA GLN A 225 8.21 -13.08 9.32
C GLN A 225 8.42 -14.59 9.23
N GLY A 226 7.86 -15.35 10.17
CA GLY A 226 7.85 -16.82 10.16
C GLY A 226 6.66 -17.44 9.41
N LEU A 227 5.78 -16.64 8.81
CA LEU A 227 4.63 -17.15 8.06
C LEU A 227 5.02 -17.62 6.66
N GLY A 228 4.40 -18.72 6.21
CA GLY A 228 4.62 -19.33 4.91
C GLY A 228 5.87 -20.23 4.86
N SER A 229 6.12 -20.82 3.70
CA SER A 229 7.23 -21.74 3.45
C SER A 229 8.50 -21.04 2.96
N THR A 230 8.40 -19.77 2.58
CA THR A 230 9.52 -18.92 2.13
C THR A 230 9.27 -17.46 2.47
N SER A 231 10.33 -16.74 2.80
CA SER A 231 10.28 -15.28 2.99
C SER A 231 10.87 -14.48 1.81
N ALA A 232 11.18 -15.14 0.69
CA ALA A 232 11.88 -14.54 -0.44
C ALA A 232 11.16 -13.30 -1.02
N TYR A 233 9.82 -13.26 -0.89
CA TYR A 233 8.98 -12.15 -1.36
C TYR A 233 8.26 -11.42 -0.22
N THR A 234 8.61 -11.71 1.04
CA THR A 234 7.96 -11.10 2.21
C THR A 234 8.54 -9.72 2.50
N TRP A 235 7.68 -8.74 2.61
CA TRP A 235 7.97 -7.38 3.05
C TRP A 235 7.14 -7.04 4.28
N MET A 236 7.65 -6.14 5.14
CA MET A 236 6.93 -5.66 6.31
C MET A 236 6.35 -4.26 6.05
N LYS A 237 5.18 -4.01 6.61
CA LYS A 237 4.58 -2.68 6.72
C LYS A 237 4.42 -2.37 8.19
N LEU A 238 5.29 -1.52 8.76
CA LEU A 238 5.41 -1.32 10.20
C LEU A 238 5.03 0.10 10.63
N PRO A 239 4.42 0.26 11.82
CA PRO A 239 4.27 1.57 12.44
C PRO A 239 5.64 2.14 12.82
N VAL A 240 5.76 3.46 12.84
CA VAL A 240 6.88 4.11 13.52
C VAL A 240 6.51 4.26 14.99
N VAL A 241 7.36 3.73 15.85
CA VAL A 241 7.23 3.75 17.30
C VAL A 241 8.52 4.24 17.93
N ASP A 242 8.55 4.38 19.25
CA ASP A 242 9.80 4.64 19.94
C ASP A 242 10.80 3.48 19.72
N GLU A 243 12.09 3.73 19.85
CA GLU A 243 13.15 2.72 19.72
C GLU A 243 13.08 1.93 18.39
N MET A 244 12.85 2.62 17.25
CA MET A 244 12.76 1.99 15.93
C MET A 244 14.03 1.23 15.52
N ASP A 245 15.18 1.61 16.02
CA ASP A 245 16.45 0.88 15.88
C ASP A 245 16.32 -0.56 16.40
N ARG A 246 15.81 -0.77 17.62
CA ARG A 246 15.52 -2.10 18.17
C ARG A 246 14.50 -2.88 17.34
N VAL A 247 13.45 -2.17 16.86
CA VAL A 247 12.45 -2.81 16.00
C VAL A 247 13.09 -3.29 14.70
N MET A 248 13.91 -2.47 14.06
CA MET A 248 14.53 -2.84 12.79
C MET A 248 15.66 -3.88 12.94
N GLU A 249 16.27 -4.02 14.10
CA GLU A 249 17.18 -5.12 14.43
C GLU A 249 16.47 -6.48 14.51
N SER A 250 15.14 -6.50 14.71
CA SER A 250 14.36 -7.74 14.80
C SER A 250 14.04 -8.40 13.46
N THR A 251 14.39 -7.76 12.33
CA THR A 251 14.06 -8.25 10.99
C THR A 251 15.13 -7.96 9.95
N THR A 252 15.23 -8.83 8.95
CA THR A 252 15.98 -8.61 7.72
C THR A 252 15.06 -8.39 6.51
N MET A 253 13.74 -8.34 6.72
CA MET A 253 12.78 -8.13 5.65
C MET A 253 12.77 -6.67 5.19
N PRO A 254 12.69 -6.39 3.88
CA PRO A 254 12.45 -5.04 3.40
C PRO A 254 11.19 -4.47 4.03
N THR A 255 11.27 -3.24 4.56
CA THR A 255 10.20 -2.64 5.36
C THR A 255 9.77 -1.30 4.79
N LEU A 256 8.46 -1.09 4.68
CA LEU A 256 7.85 0.20 4.46
C LEU A 256 7.19 0.69 5.75
N LEU A 257 7.44 1.95 6.10
CA LEU A 257 6.87 2.55 7.31
C LEU A 257 5.47 3.10 7.01
N LEU A 258 4.52 2.82 7.90
CA LEU A 258 3.16 3.35 7.81
C LEU A 258 2.99 4.66 8.62
N GLY A 259 1.97 5.43 8.26
CA GLY A 259 1.73 6.75 8.84
C GLY A 259 0.82 6.77 10.08
N GLY A 260 0.07 5.72 10.31
CA GLY A 260 -0.94 5.74 11.38
C GLY A 260 -2.10 6.72 11.13
N ASP A 261 -2.69 7.19 12.20
CA ASP A 261 -3.72 8.23 12.22
C ASP A 261 -3.18 9.41 13.04
N PRO A 262 -2.54 10.40 12.42
CA PRO A 262 -1.80 11.41 13.14
C PRO A 262 -2.74 12.41 13.80
N THR A 263 -2.52 12.65 15.07
CA THR A 263 -3.04 13.85 15.76
C THR A 263 -2.15 15.06 15.52
N ASP A 264 -0.88 14.82 15.17
CA ASP A 264 0.15 15.82 14.89
C ASP A 264 0.96 15.39 13.64
N PRO A 265 0.71 16.00 12.47
CA PRO A 265 1.43 15.69 11.24
C PRO A 265 2.93 16.02 11.30
N ASP A 266 3.32 17.12 11.94
CA ASP A 266 4.73 17.53 12.01
C ASP A 266 5.55 16.53 12.84
N ALA A 267 5.01 16.07 13.95
CA ALA A 267 5.61 15.00 14.74
C ALA A 267 5.73 13.70 13.95
N ALA A 268 4.72 13.38 13.12
CA ALA A 268 4.78 12.20 12.25
C ALA A 268 5.89 12.30 11.21
N PHE A 269 6.03 13.44 10.52
CA PHE A 269 7.11 13.67 9.54
C PHE A 269 8.49 13.57 10.20
N ALA A 270 8.68 14.18 11.38
CA ALA A 270 9.95 14.11 12.11
C ALA A 270 10.31 12.67 12.53
N SER A 271 9.30 11.87 12.91
CA SER A 271 9.49 10.45 13.26
C SER A 271 9.87 9.61 12.05
N TRP A 272 9.22 9.83 10.89
CA TRP A 272 9.58 9.15 9.64
C TRP A 272 10.99 9.46 9.20
N GLN A 273 11.43 10.72 9.28
CA GLN A 273 12.76 11.11 8.87
C GLN A 273 13.84 10.35 9.63
N LYS A 274 13.70 10.19 10.95
CA LYS A 274 14.63 9.42 11.76
C LYS A 274 14.65 7.93 11.41
N ALA A 275 13.47 7.36 11.13
CA ALA A 275 13.34 5.93 10.87
C ALA A 275 13.72 5.53 9.44
N LEU A 276 13.67 6.45 8.46
CA LEU A 276 13.99 6.17 7.06
C LEU A 276 15.45 5.80 6.82
N ASP A 277 16.38 6.22 7.70
CA ASP A 277 17.81 5.92 7.56
C ASP A 277 18.20 4.58 8.18
N LEU A 278 17.25 3.89 8.85
CA LEU A 278 17.52 2.61 9.47
C LEU A 278 17.71 1.49 8.42
N PRO A 279 18.55 0.47 8.70
CA PRO A 279 18.71 -0.69 7.85
C PRO A 279 17.37 -1.37 7.54
N ALA A 280 17.25 -1.97 6.35
CA ALA A 280 16.06 -2.62 5.83
C ALA A 280 14.84 -1.71 5.58
N VAL A 281 14.80 -0.45 6.02
CA VAL A 281 13.74 0.49 5.66
C VAL A 281 13.88 0.89 4.20
N LYS A 282 12.82 0.71 3.43
CA LYS A 282 12.75 0.96 1.98
C LYS A 282 11.82 2.10 1.61
N GLY A 283 11.32 2.85 2.58
CA GLY A 283 10.49 4.04 2.34
C GLY A 283 9.19 4.05 3.13
N LEU A 284 8.21 4.74 2.58
CA LEU A 284 6.91 5.02 3.22
C LEU A 284 5.75 4.37 2.47
N ILE A 285 4.73 3.95 3.23
CA ILE A 285 3.43 3.55 2.74
C ILE A 285 2.34 4.18 3.61
N VAL A 286 1.88 5.37 3.24
CA VAL A 286 1.11 6.26 4.10
C VAL A 286 -0.23 6.61 3.45
N GLY A 287 -1.28 6.68 4.24
CA GLY A 287 -2.65 6.94 3.78
C GLY A 287 -3.21 8.25 4.31
N ARG A 288 -3.95 8.16 5.42
CA ARG A 288 -4.78 9.24 5.96
C ARG A 288 -4.04 10.54 6.20
N THR A 289 -2.81 10.47 6.71
CA THR A 289 -1.94 11.63 6.96
C THR A 289 -1.71 12.47 5.70
N LEU A 290 -1.57 11.82 4.53
CA LEU A 290 -1.26 12.50 3.27
C LEU A 290 -2.52 12.83 2.46
N LEU A 291 -3.53 11.94 2.49
CA LEU A 291 -4.74 12.13 1.70
C LEU A 291 -5.74 13.09 2.37
N TYR A 292 -5.67 13.24 3.69
CA TYR A 292 -6.60 14.06 4.48
C TYR A 292 -5.84 14.92 5.49
N PRO A 293 -4.86 15.76 5.06
CA PRO A 293 -4.15 16.63 5.98
C PRO A 293 -5.11 17.65 6.62
N PRO A 294 -4.74 18.28 7.76
CA PRO A 294 -5.62 19.21 8.47
C PRO A 294 -5.98 20.47 7.66
N ASP A 295 -5.05 20.93 6.82
CA ASP A 295 -5.18 22.08 5.93
C ASP A 295 -5.80 21.76 4.56
N ASP A 296 -6.12 20.49 4.33
CA ASP A 296 -6.66 19.94 3.08
C ASP A 296 -5.70 20.05 1.85
N ASP A 297 -4.43 20.41 2.06
CA ASP A 297 -3.40 20.47 1.01
C ASP A 297 -2.74 19.09 0.80
N VAL A 298 -3.40 18.23 0.03
CA VAL A 298 -2.89 16.90 -0.35
C VAL A 298 -1.55 16.99 -1.07
N ALA A 299 -1.41 17.93 -2.00
CA ALA A 299 -0.19 18.07 -2.80
C ALA A 299 1.00 18.49 -1.93
N GLY A 300 0.83 19.42 -1.00
CA GLY A 300 1.85 19.85 -0.05
C GLY A 300 2.26 18.73 0.90
N ALA A 301 1.31 18.01 1.47
CA ALA A 301 1.58 16.88 2.35
C ALA A 301 2.35 15.76 1.63
N VAL A 302 1.95 15.42 0.41
CA VAL A 302 2.61 14.41 -0.43
C VAL A 302 4.02 14.85 -0.81
N SER A 303 4.20 16.09 -1.28
CA SER A 303 5.51 16.64 -1.64
C SER A 303 6.48 16.63 -0.45
N THR A 304 6.00 16.91 0.76
CA THR A 304 6.81 16.84 1.98
C THR A 304 7.26 15.39 2.25
N ALA A 305 6.36 14.42 2.19
CA ALA A 305 6.71 13.02 2.37
C ALA A 305 7.67 12.50 1.27
N VAL A 306 7.50 12.92 0.03
CA VAL A 306 8.41 12.59 -1.09
C VAL A 306 9.82 13.08 -0.78
N LYS A 307 10.00 14.32 -0.30
CA LYS A 307 11.31 14.87 0.05
C LYS A 307 12.01 14.11 1.19
N LEU A 308 11.25 13.50 2.10
CA LEU A 308 11.83 12.67 3.16
C LEU A 308 12.35 11.33 2.62
N VAL A 309 11.69 10.78 1.61
CA VAL A 309 12.05 9.47 1.04
C VAL A 309 13.22 9.59 0.06
N ARG A 310 13.34 10.73 -0.64
CA ARG A 310 14.37 11.01 -1.67
C ARG A 310 15.54 11.78 -1.08
#